data_8ad6425c3ac3d294761a6ca61e638085
#
_entry.id   8ad6425c3ac3d294761a6ca61e638085
#
_cell.length_a   1.000
_cell.length_b   1.000
_cell.length_c   1.000
_cell.angle_alpha   90.00
_cell.angle_beta   90.00
_cell.angle_gamma   90.00
#
_symmetry.space_group_name_H-M   'P 1'
#
loop_
_entity.id
_entity.type
_entity.pdbx_description
1 polymer ?
#
loop_
_entity_poly.entity_id
_entity_poly.type
_entity_poly.pdbx_seq_one_letter_code
_entity_poly.pdbx_strand_id
1 'polypeptide(L)'
;MSDYIDLLIHDNDLVLDPSHQPLLIEDRASIAQDIAHMIRDSGLLVTLVAERSRQRQADCILQLELLVENDERLVPGTARILQARPGLYRVTAKTLKFGDIEVYL
;
A
#
# COMPACT_ATOMS: atom_id res chain seq x y z
N MET A 1 -17.65 0.35 5.95
CA MET A 1 -17.21 1.63 5.38
C MET A 1 -16.86 2.63 6.44
N SER A 2 -17.59 2.63 7.54
CA SER A 2 -17.31 3.54 8.64
C SER A 2 -15.88 3.38 9.20
N ASP A 3 -15.33 2.19 9.14
CA ASP A 3 -13.98 1.94 9.65
C ASP A 3 -12.92 2.76 8.92
N TYR A 4 -13.11 2.96 7.64
CA TYR A 4 -12.16 3.74 6.85
C TYR A 4 -12.25 5.22 7.15
N ILE A 5 -13.44 5.67 7.45
CA ILE A 5 -13.64 7.05 7.85
C ILE A 5 -12.96 7.31 9.17
N ASP A 6 -13.06 6.39 10.11
CA ASP A 6 -12.39 6.52 11.39
C ASP A 6 -10.88 6.60 11.24
N LEU A 7 -10.32 5.81 10.33
CA LEU A 7 -8.90 5.87 10.05
C LEU A 7 -8.46 7.22 9.52
N LEU A 8 -9.24 7.79 8.62
CA LEU A 8 -8.94 9.10 8.06
C LEU A 8 -8.98 10.18 9.12
N ILE A 9 -9.91 10.07 10.05
CA ILE A 9 -10.00 11.00 11.16
C ILE A 9 -8.77 10.88 12.05
N HIS A 10 -8.27 9.68 12.24
CA HIS A 10 -7.05 9.46 13.01
C HIS A 10 -5.82 10.04 12.34
N ASP A 11 -5.75 9.90 11.05
CA ASP A 11 -4.68 10.49 10.27
C ASP A 11 -4.87 11.98 10.12
N ASN A 12 -5.97 12.45 10.58
CA ASN A 12 -6.25 13.83 10.73
C ASN A 12 -6.38 14.65 9.45
N ASP A 13 -5.43 15.23 9.07
CA ASP A 13 -5.43 16.36 8.19
C ASP A 13 -6.08 16.15 6.83
N LEU A 14 -6.10 14.94 6.34
CA LEU A 14 -6.69 14.66 5.04
C LEU A 14 -8.17 14.98 5.00
N VAL A 15 -8.83 14.69 6.09
CA VAL A 15 -10.27 14.88 6.18
C VAL A 15 -10.64 16.34 6.28
N LEU A 16 -9.67 17.16 6.67
CA LEU A 16 -9.92 18.56 6.93
C LEU A 16 -9.86 19.42 5.69
N ASP A 17 -9.42 18.88 4.56
CA ASP A 17 -9.39 19.65 3.32
C ASP A 17 -10.76 19.62 2.65
N PRO A 18 -11.47 20.75 2.64
CA PRO A 18 -12.82 20.77 2.09
C PRO A 18 -12.88 20.62 0.58
N SER A 19 -11.76 20.74 -0.09
CA SER A 19 -11.74 20.57 -1.53
C SER A 19 -11.77 19.11 -1.93
N HIS A 20 -11.45 18.21 -1.03
CA HIS A 20 -11.48 16.78 -1.32
C HIS A 20 -12.89 16.22 -1.15
N GLN A 21 -13.22 15.28 -2.03
CA GLN A 21 -14.46 14.55 -1.88
C GLN A 21 -14.24 13.45 -0.83
N PRO A 22 -15.00 13.44 0.24
CA PRO A 22 -14.81 12.45 1.32
C PRO A 22 -14.83 11.01 0.82
N LEU A 23 -15.71 10.73 -0.14
CA LEU A 23 -15.82 9.38 -0.68
C LEU A 23 -14.53 8.93 -1.35
N LEU A 24 -13.90 9.83 -2.11
CA LEU A 24 -12.65 9.52 -2.79
C LEU A 24 -11.52 9.23 -1.80
N ILE A 25 -11.43 10.01 -0.75
CA ILE A 25 -10.41 9.81 0.30
C ILE A 25 -10.63 8.48 1.00
N GLU A 26 -11.88 8.18 1.33
CA GLU A 26 -12.24 6.94 2.00
C GLU A 26 -11.87 5.73 1.15
N ASP A 27 -12.16 5.78 -0.14
CA ASP A 27 -11.89 4.65 -1.03
C ASP A 27 -10.40 4.42 -1.20
N ARG A 28 -9.61 5.49 -1.34
CA ARG A 28 -8.16 5.33 -1.43
C ARG A 28 -7.57 4.76 -0.14
N ALA A 29 -8.02 5.25 0.98
CA ALA A 29 -7.54 4.76 2.27
C ALA A 29 -7.92 3.30 2.47
N SER A 30 -9.09 2.91 2.02
CA SER A 30 -9.56 1.54 2.08
C SER A 30 -8.66 0.61 1.28
N ILE A 31 -8.35 0.99 0.05
CA ILE A 31 -7.49 0.19 -0.81
C ILE A 31 -6.10 0.08 -0.23
N ALA A 32 -5.54 1.19 0.23
CA ALA A 32 -4.21 1.20 0.81
C ALA A 32 -4.12 0.31 2.04
N GLN A 33 -5.13 0.35 2.89
CA GLN A 33 -5.15 -0.48 4.08
C GLN A 33 -5.28 -1.95 3.75
N ASP A 34 -6.13 -2.30 2.79
CA ASP A 34 -6.29 -3.68 2.37
C ASP A 34 -4.97 -4.23 1.83
N ILE A 35 -4.25 -3.44 1.07
CA ILE A 35 -2.95 -3.83 0.54
C ILE A 35 -1.94 -4.02 1.66
N ALA A 36 -1.91 -3.12 2.63
CA ALA A 36 -1.02 -3.26 3.77
C ALA A 36 -1.29 -4.55 4.54
N HIS A 37 -2.56 -4.86 4.79
CA HIS A 37 -2.94 -6.09 5.47
C HIS A 37 -2.54 -7.32 4.67
N MET A 38 -2.78 -7.30 3.38
CA MET A 38 -2.43 -8.41 2.51
C MET A 38 -0.93 -8.70 2.54
N ILE A 39 -0.12 -7.66 2.49
CA ILE A 39 1.33 -7.80 2.54
C ILE A 39 1.76 -8.38 3.88
N ARG A 40 1.23 -7.87 4.98
CA ARG A 40 1.57 -8.37 6.31
C ARG A 40 1.16 -9.82 6.49
N ASP A 41 -0.03 -10.17 6.02
CA ASP A 41 -0.56 -11.53 6.16
C ASP A 41 0.19 -12.53 5.29
N SER A 42 0.82 -12.09 4.21
CA SER A 42 1.57 -12.97 3.34
C SER A 42 2.83 -13.55 3.98
N GLY A 43 3.36 -12.86 4.99
CA GLY A 43 4.64 -13.22 5.59
C GLY A 43 5.86 -12.84 4.77
N LEU A 44 5.67 -12.35 3.55
CA LEU A 44 6.78 -11.99 2.66
C LEU A 44 7.58 -10.80 3.18
N LEU A 45 6.92 -9.88 3.88
CA LEU A 45 7.62 -8.73 4.43
C LEU A 45 8.62 -9.14 5.49
N VAL A 46 8.26 -10.09 6.35
CA VAL A 46 9.16 -10.62 7.38
C VAL A 46 10.34 -11.30 6.72
N THR A 47 10.09 -12.08 5.68
CA THR A 47 11.15 -12.73 4.92
C THR A 47 12.09 -11.70 4.29
N LEU A 48 11.53 -10.66 3.70
CA LEU A 48 12.30 -9.60 3.05
C LEU A 48 13.22 -8.89 4.04
N VAL A 49 12.70 -8.54 5.20
CA VAL A 49 13.46 -7.81 6.22
C VAL A 49 14.60 -8.68 6.75
N ALA A 50 14.38 -9.98 6.88
CA ALA A 50 15.38 -10.90 7.40
C ALA A 50 16.41 -11.34 6.35
N GLU A 51 16.12 -11.16 5.07
CA GLU A 51 16.97 -11.66 4.00
C GLU A 51 18.20 -10.78 3.79
N ARG A 52 19.36 -11.40 3.71
CA ARG A 52 20.64 -10.70 3.51
C ARG A 52 21.11 -10.70 2.06
N SER A 53 20.67 -11.66 1.27
CA SER A 53 21.05 -11.75 -0.13
C SER A 53 20.25 -10.74 -0.95
N ARG A 54 20.94 -9.88 -1.70
CA ARG A 54 20.29 -8.89 -2.55
C ARG A 54 19.41 -9.55 -3.60
N GLN A 55 19.87 -10.68 -4.13
CA GLN A 55 19.11 -11.38 -5.15
C GLN A 55 17.81 -11.92 -4.58
N ARG A 56 17.84 -12.49 -3.38
CA ARG A 56 16.64 -12.99 -2.73
C ARG A 56 15.73 -11.87 -2.28
N GLN A 57 16.30 -10.74 -1.88
CA GLN A 57 15.51 -9.56 -1.59
C GLN A 57 14.74 -9.08 -2.82
N ALA A 58 15.42 -9.05 -3.97
CA ALA A 58 14.78 -8.66 -5.22
C ALA A 58 13.66 -9.62 -5.60
N ASP A 59 13.87 -10.92 -5.41
CA ASP A 59 12.84 -11.91 -5.68
C ASP A 59 11.63 -11.72 -4.77
N CYS A 60 11.89 -11.44 -3.51
CA CYS A 60 10.84 -11.21 -2.52
C CYS A 60 10.03 -9.97 -2.86
N ILE A 61 10.71 -8.90 -3.25
CA ILE A 61 10.06 -7.66 -3.68
C ILE A 61 9.18 -7.93 -4.90
N LEU A 62 9.70 -8.68 -5.86
CA LEU A 62 8.92 -9.01 -7.05
C LEU A 62 7.66 -9.80 -6.68
N GLN A 63 7.78 -10.77 -5.79
CA GLN A 63 6.62 -11.53 -5.33
C GLN A 63 5.59 -10.64 -4.65
N LEU A 64 6.05 -9.68 -3.85
CA LEU A 64 5.15 -8.73 -3.20
C LEU A 64 4.46 -7.83 -4.23
N GLU A 65 5.19 -7.36 -5.23
CA GLU A 65 4.60 -6.54 -6.29
C GLU A 65 3.53 -7.32 -7.04
N LEU A 66 3.80 -8.57 -7.36
CA LEU A 66 2.81 -9.41 -8.03
C LEU A 66 1.59 -9.66 -7.17
N LEU A 67 1.81 -9.84 -5.88
CA LEU A 67 0.71 -10.02 -4.94
C LEU A 67 -0.19 -8.78 -4.89
N VAL A 68 0.43 -7.60 -4.84
CA VAL A 68 -0.30 -6.33 -4.83
C VAL A 68 -1.09 -6.17 -6.13
N GLU A 69 -0.51 -6.55 -7.24
CA GLU A 69 -1.15 -6.38 -8.56
C GLU A 69 -2.31 -7.34 -8.80
N ASN A 70 -2.51 -8.31 -7.94
CA ASN A 70 -3.70 -9.14 -7.99
C ASN A 70 -4.96 -8.36 -7.59
N ASP A 71 -4.81 -7.20 -6.99
CA ASP A 71 -5.96 -6.39 -6.62
C ASP A 71 -6.56 -5.73 -7.87
N GLU A 72 -7.82 -6.03 -8.13
CA GLU A 72 -8.51 -5.56 -9.34
C GLU A 72 -8.73 -4.05 -9.36
N ARG A 73 -8.59 -3.39 -8.23
CA ARG A 73 -8.78 -1.94 -8.13
C ARG A 73 -7.57 -1.16 -8.61
N LEU A 74 -6.46 -1.84 -8.89
CA LEU A 74 -5.22 -1.21 -9.30
C LEU A 74 -4.99 -1.34 -10.79
N VAL A 75 -4.27 -0.35 -11.35
CA VAL A 75 -3.82 -0.42 -12.73
C VAL A 75 -2.68 -1.43 -12.80
N PRO A 76 -2.79 -2.46 -13.66
CA PRO A 76 -1.73 -3.45 -13.79
C PRO A 76 -0.39 -2.82 -14.15
N GLY A 77 0.67 -3.34 -13.54
CA GLY A 77 2.02 -2.90 -13.82
C GLY A 77 2.45 -1.64 -13.08
N THR A 78 1.63 -1.10 -12.20
CA THR A 78 1.96 0.13 -11.48
C THR A 78 2.46 -0.10 -10.05
N ALA A 79 2.33 -1.31 -9.52
CA ALA A 79 2.78 -1.59 -8.16
C ALA A 79 4.31 -1.55 -8.08
N ARG A 80 4.82 -0.82 -7.10
CA ARG A 80 6.26 -0.73 -6.85
C ARG A 80 6.49 -0.80 -5.36
N ILE A 81 7.53 -1.55 -4.98
CA ILE A 81 7.95 -1.65 -3.59
C ILE A 81 9.41 -1.27 -3.54
N LEU A 82 9.71 -0.20 -2.81
CA LEU A 82 11.05 0.33 -2.70
C LEU A 82 11.43 0.44 -1.23
N GLN A 83 12.69 0.18 -0.95
CA GLN A 83 13.21 0.38 0.39
C GLN A 83 13.45 1.87 0.61
N ALA A 84 12.67 2.47 1.51
CA ALA A 84 12.83 3.88 1.85
C ALA A 84 14.05 4.08 2.74
N ARG A 85 14.29 3.14 3.65
CA ARG A 85 15.48 3.06 4.49
C ARG A 85 15.50 1.67 5.10
N PRO A 86 16.59 1.25 5.75
CA PRO A 86 16.65 -0.09 6.33
C PRO A 86 15.45 -0.38 7.23
N GLY A 87 14.74 -1.46 6.91
CA GLY A 87 13.57 -1.87 7.66
C GLY A 87 12.27 -1.17 7.30
N LEU A 88 12.31 -0.18 6.40
CA LEU A 88 11.11 0.55 6.00
C LEU A 88 10.92 0.47 4.50
N TYR A 89 9.78 -0.03 4.07
CA TYR A 89 9.46 -0.19 2.66
C TYR A 89 8.28 0.68 2.28
N ARG A 90 8.36 1.24 1.08
CA ARG A 90 7.32 2.08 0.53
C ARG A 90 6.65 1.34 -0.61
N VAL A 91 5.33 1.20 -0.52
CA VAL A 91 4.54 0.56 -1.56
C VAL A 91 3.73 1.64 -2.25
N THR A 92 3.86 1.71 -3.57
CA THR A 92 3.08 2.65 -4.37
C THR A 92 2.36 1.90 -5.48
N ALA A 93 1.18 2.38 -5.83
CA ALA A 93 0.43 1.84 -6.94
C ALA A 93 -0.58 2.89 -7.41
N LYS A 94 -1.10 2.70 -8.62
CA LYS A 94 -2.10 3.58 -9.17
C LYS A 94 -3.44 2.86 -9.17
N THR A 95 -4.46 3.49 -8.62
CA THR A 95 -5.81 2.92 -8.66
C THR A 95 -6.51 3.27 -9.96
N LEU A 96 -7.47 2.45 -10.33
CA LEU A 96 -8.23 2.69 -11.56
C LEU A 96 -9.11 3.94 -11.49
N LYS A 97 -9.60 4.29 -10.30
CA LYS A 97 -10.61 5.34 -10.17
C LYS A 97 -10.22 6.47 -9.23
N PHE A 98 -9.25 6.25 -8.36
CA PHE A 98 -9.05 7.16 -7.22
C PHE A 98 -7.65 7.74 -7.16
N GLY A 99 -6.83 7.53 -8.18
CA GLY A 99 -5.48 8.06 -8.20
C GLY A 99 -4.48 7.16 -7.50
N ASP A 100 -3.35 7.74 -7.12
CA ASP A 100 -2.25 6.97 -6.57
C ASP A 100 -2.44 6.68 -5.09
N ILE A 101 -1.92 5.54 -4.65
CA ILE A 101 -1.86 5.19 -3.24
C ILE A 101 -0.41 4.99 -2.83
N GLU A 102 -0.14 5.19 -1.55
CA GLU A 102 1.17 5.03 -0.97
C GLU A 102 1.02 4.46 0.43
N VAL A 103 1.80 3.43 0.72
CA VAL A 103 1.77 2.77 2.02
C VAL A 103 3.20 2.55 2.49
N TYR A 104 3.47 2.81 3.76
CA TYR A 104 4.75 2.49 4.39
C TYR A 104 4.59 1.29 5.31
N LEU A 105 5.53 0.36 5.19
CA LEU A 105 5.50 -0.89 5.96
C LEU A 105 6.82 -1.14 6.70
#